data_da66ff8e62ebdd1b9411c0366fc8d87d
#
_entry.id   da66ff8e62ebdd1b9411c0366fc8d87d
#
_cell.length_a   1.000
_cell.length_b   1.000
_cell.length_c   1.000
_cell.angle_alpha   90.00
_cell.angle_beta   90.00
_cell.angle_gamma   90.00
#
_symmetry.space_group_name_H-M   'P 1'
#
loop_
_entity.id
_entity.type
_entity.pdbx_description
1 polymer ?
#
loop_
_entity_poly.entity_id
_entity_poly.type
_entity_poly.pdbx_seq_one_letter_code
_entity_poly.pdbx_strand_id
1 'polypeptide(L)'
;NPHKPVVITGAQKPLVKTVTDARKNLRDSFRFACEENVNGVFLIFNGEVILGTRARKVRSKSFNAFDSINYPIVAFIDNDRVIRYVDISGDSGPTSFYSHLVPKVFLLKLVPGITPDILDYISDHYEAVVIESYGVGGIPFADERNFLEKLECLNRKKCIVVIATQVMLEGSDVELYEVGFRAMSRYHLLQAYDMTTEAIVAKLMWLLGKCNDFESFQKEFYTPVSCDLLRCE
;
A
#
# COMPACT_ATOMS: atom_id res chain seq x y z
N ASN A 1 -10.60 7.95 10.50
CA ASN A 1 -11.81 8.07 9.65
C ASN A 1 -12.23 9.53 9.55
N PRO A 2 -11.96 10.22 8.44
CA PRO A 2 -12.52 11.55 8.24
C PRO A 2 -14.03 11.44 7.96
N HIS A 3 -14.83 12.35 8.52
CA HIS A 3 -16.28 12.44 8.24
C HIS A 3 -16.59 13.24 6.97
N LYS A 4 -15.56 13.60 6.23
CA LYS A 4 -15.62 14.36 4.99
C LYS A 4 -14.64 13.77 3.98
N PRO A 5 -14.87 13.94 2.68
CA PRO A 5 -13.87 13.53 1.70
C PRO A 5 -12.60 14.37 1.85
N VAL A 6 -11.47 13.68 1.97
CA VAL A 6 -10.13 14.26 1.83
C VAL A 6 -9.66 13.98 0.41
N VAL A 7 -9.47 15.01 -0.38
CA VAL A 7 -9.11 14.87 -1.79
C VAL A 7 -7.66 15.25 -2.01
N ILE A 8 -6.90 14.32 -2.58
CA ILE A 8 -5.53 14.51 -3.02
C ILE A 8 -5.54 14.61 -4.54
N THR A 9 -4.84 15.58 -5.09
CA THR A 9 -4.70 15.74 -6.55
C THR A 9 -3.35 16.34 -6.91
N GLY A 10 -3.07 16.43 -8.19
CA GLY A 10 -1.87 17.04 -8.75
C GLY A 10 -1.97 17.23 -10.26
N ALA A 11 -0.84 17.44 -10.90
CA ALA A 11 -0.80 17.58 -12.35
C ALA A 11 0.53 17.07 -12.92
N GLN A 12 0.47 16.50 -14.13
CA GLN A 12 1.66 16.13 -14.90
C GLN A 12 2.31 17.38 -15.53
N LYS A 13 1.51 18.40 -15.85
CA LYS A 13 2.01 19.67 -16.38
C LYS A 13 1.52 20.84 -15.53
N PRO A 14 2.42 21.76 -15.15
CA PRO A 14 2.07 22.92 -14.33
C PRO A 14 0.93 23.75 -14.93
N LEU A 15 0.15 24.40 -14.07
CA LEU A 15 -1.04 25.19 -14.43
C LEU A 15 -0.75 26.32 -15.44
N VAL A 16 0.48 26.84 -15.44
CA VAL A 16 0.93 27.93 -16.33
C VAL A 16 1.17 27.50 -17.78
N LYS A 17 1.19 26.19 -18.05
CA LYS A 17 1.35 25.66 -19.40
C LYS A 17 0.03 25.78 -20.19
N THR A 18 0.12 26.04 -21.48
CA THR A 18 -1.05 26.13 -22.38
C THR A 18 -1.83 24.82 -22.41
N VAL A 19 -1.10 23.69 -22.50
CA VAL A 19 -1.68 22.34 -22.40
C VAL A 19 -1.34 21.79 -21.02
N THR A 20 -2.35 21.69 -20.16
CA THR A 20 -2.20 21.23 -18.77
C THR A 20 -3.41 20.41 -18.35
N ASP A 21 -3.19 19.40 -17.54
CA ASP A 21 -4.20 18.61 -16.85
C ASP A 21 -4.62 19.24 -15.49
N ALA A 22 -3.83 20.20 -14.99
CA ALA A 22 -4.03 20.78 -13.66
C ALA A 22 -5.42 21.40 -13.46
N ARG A 23 -5.94 22.11 -14.46
CA ARG A 23 -7.25 22.81 -14.37
C ARG A 23 -8.39 21.82 -14.23
N LYS A 24 -8.35 20.73 -15.04
CA LYS A 24 -9.36 19.66 -14.96
C LYS A 24 -9.27 18.96 -13.62
N ASN A 25 -8.09 18.51 -13.21
CA ASN A 25 -7.89 17.78 -11.96
C ASN A 25 -8.34 18.61 -10.75
N LEU A 26 -8.03 19.90 -10.74
CA LEU A 26 -8.44 20.79 -9.64
C LEU A 26 -9.96 20.99 -9.60
N ARG A 27 -10.60 21.27 -10.75
CA ARG A 27 -12.06 21.42 -10.85
C ARG A 27 -12.77 20.13 -10.40
N ASP A 28 -12.34 19.00 -10.91
CA ASP A 28 -12.91 17.69 -10.59
C ASP A 28 -12.76 17.37 -9.09
N SER A 29 -11.63 17.75 -8.50
CA SER A 29 -11.38 17.61 -7.07
C SER A 29 -12.32 18.44 -6.20
N PHE A 30 -12.54 19.70 -6.54
CA PHE A 30 -13.52 20.55 -5.86
C PHE A 30 -14.94 20.00 -6.02
N ARG A 31 -15.30 19.57 -7.24
CA ARG A 31 -16.61 18.99 -7.51
C ARG A 31 -16.88 17.75 -6.62
N PHE A 32 -15.93 16.84 -6.52
CA PHE A 32 -16.07 15.65 -5.69
C PHE A 32 -16.06 15.97 -4.19
N ALA A 33 -15.24 16.94 -3.75
CA ALA A 33 -15.17 17.33 -2.35
C ALA A 33 -16.48 17.93 -1.81
N CYS A 34 -17.38 18.37 -2.70
CA CYS A 34 -18.71 18.89 -2.37
C CYS A 34 -19.81 17.80 -2.40
N GLU A 35 -19.47 16.54 -2.71
CA GLU A 35 -20.45 15.45 -2.72
C GLU A 35 -20.90 15.10 -1.30
N GLU A 36 -22.21 14.89 -1.13
CA GLU A 36 -22.80 14.45 0.12
C GLU A 36 -22.61 12.93 0.33
N ASN A 37 -22.56 12.51 1.59
CA ASN A 37 -22.42 11.10 1.99
C ASN A 37 -21.17 10.43 1.39
N VAL A 38 -20.05 11.15 1.39
CA VAL A 38 -18.74 10.67 0.98
C VAL A 38 -17.75 10.89 2.10
N ASN A 39 -17.13 9.81 2.56
CA ASN A 39 -16.12 9.82 3.61
C ASN A 39 -14.89 9.06 3.17
N GLY A 40 -13.71 9.53 3.54
CA GLY A 40 -12.46 8.84 3.24
C GLY A 40 -11.42 9.71 2.54
N VAL A 41 -10.34 9.08 2.12
CA VAL A 41 -9.23 9.71 1.42
C VAL A 41 -9.20 9.22 -0.03
N PHE A 42 -9.23 10.15 -0.96
CA PHE A 42 -9.31 9.86 -2.40
C PHE A 42 -8.23 10.59 -3.17
N LEU A 43 -7.69 9.93 -4.18
CA LEU A 43 -6.90 10.57 -5.22
C LEU A 43 -7.79 10.82 -6.44
N ILE A 44 -7.80 12.06 -6.93
CA ILE A 44 -8.54 12.41 -8.15
C ILE A 44 -7.57 12.86 -9.21
N PHE A 45 -7.60 12.15 -10.33
CA PHE A 45 -6.73 12.43 -11.46
C PHE A 45 -7.41 12.02 -12.77
N ASN A 46 -7.37 12.89 -13.78
CA ASN A 46 -7.96 12.64 -15.11
C ASN A 46 -9.46 12.28 -15.09
N GLY A 47 -10.21 12.71 -14.08
CA GLY A 47 -11.63 12.41 -13.90
C GLY A 47 -11.92 11.13 -13.11
N GLU A 48 -10.91 10.32 -12.84
CA GLU A 48 -11.05 9.12 -12.03
C GLU A 48 -10.90 9.45 -10.54
N VAL A 49 -11.75 8.84 -9.72
CA VAL A 49 -11.71 8.91 -8.26
C VAL A 49 -11.24 7.56 -7.74
N ILE A 50 -10.10 7.53 -7.11
CA ILE A 50 -9.41 6.32 -6.64
C ILE A 50 -9.27 6.40 -5.11
N LEU A 51 -9.49 5.30 -4.40
CA LEU A 51 -9.16 5.23 -2.97
C LEU A 51 -7.68 5.51 -2.76
N GLY A 52 -7.33 6.33 -1.75
CA GLY A 52 -5.95 6.69 -1.47
C GLY A 52 -5.04 5.49 -1.22
N THR A 53 -5.56 4.43 -0.61
CA THR A 53 -4.86 3.17 -0.35
C THR A 53 -4.62 2.30 -1.60
N ARG A 54 -5.37 2.56 -2.67
CA ARG A 54 -5.32 1.81 -3.93
C ARG A 54 -4.68 2.57 -5.07
N ALA A 55 -4.42 3.86 -4.85
CA ALA A 55 -3.86 4.73 -5.88
C ALA A 55 -2.37 4.48 -6.09
N ARG A 56 -1.98 4.19 -7.33
CA ARG A 56 -0.57 4.06 -7.72
C ARG A 56 -0.28 4.85 -8.99
N LYS A 57 0.86 5.55 -9.00
CA LYS A 57 1.32 6.24 -10.20
C LYS A 57 1.96 5.24 -11.16
N VAL A 58 1.31 5.01 -12.30
CA VAL A 58 1.72 4.01 -13.29
C VAL A 58 2.29 4.62 -14.56
N ARG A 59 2.11 5.93 -14.79
CA ARG A 59 2.65 6.65 -15.95
C ARG A 59 3.31 7.94 -15.53
N SER A 60 4.49 8.20 -16.07
CA SER A 60 5.29 9.39 -15.73
C SER A 60 5.04 10.61 -16.60
N LYS A 61 4.35 10.45 -17.74
CA LYS A 61 4.17 11.52 -18.74
C LYS A 61 2.71 11.78 -19.14
N SER A 62 1.90 10.74 -19.24
CA SER A 62 0.51 10.83 -19.67
C SER A 62 -0.38 11.45 -18.59
N PHE A 63 -1.48 12.09 -18.98
CA PHE A 63 -2.42 12.70 -18.03
C PHE A 63 -3.20 11.67 -17.21
N ASN A 64 -3.46 10.47 -17.74
CA ASN A 64 -3.96 9.32 -16.97
C ASN A 64 -2.81 8.65 -16.22
N ALA A 65 -2.26 9.33 -15.24
CA ALA A 65 -1.01 8.94 -14.59
C ALA A 65 -1.15 7.93 -13.47
N PHE A 66 -2.34 7.80 -12.89
CA PHE A 66 -2.63 6.91 -11.78
C PHE A 66 -3.63 5.84 -12.18
N ASP A 67 -3.52 4.67 -11.56
CA ASP A 67 -4.50 3.58 -11.66
C ASP A 67 -4.91 3.13 -10.25
N SER A 68 -6.11 2.53 -10.15
CA SER A 68 -6.58 1.84 -8.97
C SER A 68 -6.09 0.40 -9.00
N ILE A 69 -5.26 0.00 -8.04
CA ILE A 69 -4.63 -1.32 -8.03
C ILE A 69 -5.46 -2.29 -7.20
N ASN A 70 -5.82 -3.42 -7.79
CA ASN A 70 -6.59 -4.50 -7.17
C ASN A 70 -7.94 -4.05 -6.58
N TYR A 71 -8.45 -2.91 -7.03
CA TYR A 71 -9.73 -2.36 -6.60
C TYR A 71 -10.33 -1.49 -7.71
N PRO A 72 -11.65 -1.45 -7.91
CA PRO A 72 -12.24 -0.59 -8.92
C PRO A 72 -12.01 0.89 -8.61
N ILE A 73 -12.03 1.75 -9.63
CA ILE A 73 -12.22 3.18 -9.42
C ILE A 73 -13.58 3.39 -8.74
N VAL A 74 -13.64 4.25 -7.74
CA VAL A 74 -14.88 4.39 -6.93
C VAL A 74 -15.90 5.32 -7.57
N ALA A 75 -15.44 6.26 -8.40
CA ALA A 75 -16.30 7.13 -9.17
C ALA A 75 -15.56 7.68 -10.39
N PHE A 76 -16.33 8.21 -11.34
CA PHE A 76 -15.81 8.98 -12.48
C PHE A 76 -16.51 10.34 -12.56
N ILE A 77 -15.75 11.39 -12.87
CA ILE A 77 -16.27 12.75 -12.99
C ILE A 77 -16.36 13.10 -14.47
N ASP A 78 -17.60 13.14 -14.97
CA ASP A 78 -17.92 13.57 -16.32
C ASP A 78 -18.51 14.99 -16.29
N ASN A 79 -17.70 15.96 -16.63
CA ASN A 79 -18.03 17.38 -16.52
C ASN A 79 -18.46 17.75 -15.09
N ASP A 80 -19.76 18.02 -14.86
CA ASP A 80 -20.27 18.37 -13.54
C ASP A 80 -20.98 17.20 -12.83
N ARG A 81 -20.93 15.99 -13.41
CA ARG A 81 -21.57 14.79 -12.86
C ARG A 81 -20.55 13.89 -12.21
N VAL A 82 -20.85 13.45 -10.99
CA VAL A 82 -20.11 12.39 -10.31
C VAL A 82 -20.89 11.09 -10.48
N ILE A 83 -20.30 10.15 -11.22
CA ILE A 83 -20.87 8.82 -11.47
C ILE A 83 -20.19 7.87 -10.50
N ARG A 84 -20.90 7.42 -9.47
CA ARG A 84 -20.38 6.50 -8.44
C ARG A 84 -20.53 5.06 -8.88
N TYR A 85 -19.49 4.27 -8.76
CA TYR A 85 -19.48 2.83 -9.06
C TYR A 85 -19.46 1.96 -7.80
N VAL A 86 -18.96 2.51 -6.69
CA VAL A 86 -18.84 1.85 -5.40
C VAL A 86 -19.49 2.71 -4.33
N ASP A 87 -20.11 2.11 -3.33
CA ASP A 87 -20.56 2.83 -2.14
C ASP A 87 -19.35 3.27 -1.33
N ILE A 88 -19.25 4.57 -1.13
CA ILE A 88 -18.18 5.25 -0.40
C ILE A 88 -18.71 6.01 0.81
N SER A 89 -19.92 5.68 1.26
CA SER A 89 -20.43 6.12 2.55
C SER A 89 -19.58 5.48 3.64
N GLY A 90 -18.83 6.31 4.36
CA GLY A 90 -17.90 5.82 5.37
C GLY A 90 -18.55 5.56 6.72
N ASP A 91 -17.78 4.95 7.62
CA ASP A 91 -18.14 4.73 9.01
C ASP A 91 -18.48 6.06 9.71
N SER A 92 -19.53 6.02 10.52
CA SER A 92 -20.01 7.15 11.34
C SER A 92 -19.32 7.25 12.72
N GLY A 93 -18.32 6.41 12.99
CA GLY A 93 -17.58 6.40 14.24
C GLY A 93 -16.76 7.69 14.47
N PRO A 94 -16.36 8.00 15.72
CA PRO A 94 -15.60 9.21 16.03
C PRO A 94 -14.27 9.25 15.30
N THR A 95 -13.86 10.44 14.84
CA THR A 95 -12.56 10.64 14.22
C THR A 95 -11.44 10.42 15.23
N SER A 96 -10.51 9.53 14.90
CA SER A 96 -9.30 9.28 15.69
C SER A 96 -8.07 9.84 14.97
N PHE A 97 -7.19 10.48 15.73
CA PHE A 97 -5.93 11.04 15.24
C PHE A 97 -4.74 10.27 15.80
N TYR A 98 -3.86 9.83 14.91
CA TYR A 98 -2.60 9.18 15.27
C TYR A 98 -1.46 10.05 14.74
N SER A 99 -0.73 10.70 15.64
CA SER A 99 0.35 11.63 15.29
C SER A 99 1.74 10.98 15.31
N HIS A 100 1.85 9.75 15.84
CA HIS A 100 3.13 9.06 15.93
C HIS A 100 3.29 8.08 14.77
N LEU A 101 4.22 8.42 13.87
CA LEU A 101 4.64 7.57 12.76
C LEU A 101 6.12 7.24 12.92
N VAL A 102 6.48 5.97 12.75
CA VAL A 102 7.87 5.51 12.78
C VAL A 102 8.36 5.25 11.35
N PRO A 103 9.21 6.12 10.77
CA PRO A 103 9.62 6.02 9.37
C PRO A 103 10.74 4.99 9.13
N LYS A 104 10.92 4.03 10.05
CA LYS A 104 11.98 3.00 9.98
C LYS A 104 11.51 1.75 9.23
N VAL A 105 10.98 1.94 8.03
CA VAL A 105 10.54 0.88 7.13
C VAL A 105 11.43 0.85 5.90
N PHE A 106 12.00 -0.31 5.58
CA PHE A 106 12.81 -0.51 4.38
C PHE A 106 12.00 -1.24 3.30
N LEU A 107 12.09 -0.79 2.06
CA LEU A 107 11.53 -1.48 0.90
C LEU A 107 12.65 -2.18 0.14
N LEU A 108 12.65 -3.51 0.17
CA LEU A 108 13.61 -4.36 -0.51
C LEU A 108 12.98 -5.00 -1.73
N LYS A 109 13.34 -4.55 -2.91
CA LYS A 109 12.99 -5.22 -4.17
C LYS A 109 14.03 -6.28 -4.49
N LEU A 110 13.61 -7.54 -4.60
CA LEU A 110 14.50 -8.61 -5.01
C LEU A 110 14.87 -8.49 -6.48
N VAL A 111 16.15 -8.55 -6.79
CA VAL A 111 16.68 -8.55 -8.15
C VAL A 111 17.66 -9.71 -8.33
N PRO A 112 17.87 -10.23 -9.56
CA PRO A 112 18.89 -11.23 -9.79
C PRO A 112 20.27 -10.77 -9.33
N GLY A 113 20.94 -11.60 -8.53
CA GLY A 113 22.27 -11.28 -7.98
C GLY A 113 22.27 -10.62 -6.60
N ILE A 114 21.13 -10.23 -6.05
CA ILE A 114 21.08 -9.73 -4.67
C ILE A 114 21.46 -10.85 -3.69
N THR A 115 22.25 -10.50 -2.68
CA THR A 115 22.65 -11.42 -1.62
C THR A 115 21.84 -11.15 -0.35
N PRO A 116 21.57 -12.17 0.49
CA PRO A 116 20.80 -12.01 1.72
C PRO A 116 21.50 -11.16 2.79
N ASP A 117 22.79 -10.85 2.65
CA ASP A 117 23.54 -10.03 3.62
C ASP A 117 22.97 -8.62 3.80
N ILE A 118 22.23 -8.12 2.82
CA ILE A 118 21.49 -6.85 2.95
C ILE A 118 20.53 -6.87 4.14
N LEU A 119 19.98 -8.04 4.50
CA LEU A 119 19.08 -8.19 5.64
C LEU A 119 19.77 -7.94 6.98
N ASP A 120 21.08 -8.18 7.09
CA ASP A 120 21.86 -7.85 8.31
C ASP A 120 21.84 -6.32 8.51
N TYR A 121 22.16 -5.56 7.47
CA TYR A 121 22.10 -4.10 7.52
C TYR A 121 20.70 -3.58 7.86
N ILE A 122 19.68 -4.16 7.21
CA ILE A 122 18.27 -3.77 7.45
C ILE A 122 17.91 -4.02 8.93
N SER A 123 18.27 -5.17 9.48
CA SER A 123 17.98 -5.53 10.87
C SER A 123 18.63 -4.61 11.91
N ASP A 124 19.72 -3.92 11.55
CA ASP A 124 20.43 -3.00 12.44
C ASP A 124 19.88 -1.55 12.38
N HIS A 125 19.21 -1.18 11.29
CA HIS A 125 18.84 0.22 11.04
C HIS A 125 17.35 0.45 10.91
N TYR A 126 16.55 -0.60 10.64
CA TYR A 126 15.11 -0.51 10.40
C TYR A 126 14.32 -1.40 11.34
N GLU A 127 13.07 -1.04 11.58
CA GLU A 127 12.14 -1.77 12.44
C GLU A 127 11.18 -2.64 11.65
N ALA A 128 11.04 -2.38 10.34
CA ALA A 128 10.30 -3.23 9.41
C ALA A 128 10.96 -3.28 8.03
N VAL A 129 10.74 -4.38 7.32
CA VAL A 129 11.11 -4.54 5.91
C VAL A 129 9.94 -5.09 5.10
N VAL A 130 9.68 -4.46 3.97
CA VAL A 130 8.81 -4.98 2.92
C VAL A 130 9.68 -5.63 1.86
N ILE A 131 9.50 -6.92 1.62
CA ILE A 131 10.23 -7.65 0.58
C ILE A 131 9.33 -7.80 -0.64
N GLU A 132 9.60 -7.05 -1.70
CA GLU A 132 8.99 -7.25 -3.01
C GLU A 132 9.62 -8.47 -3.68
N SER A 133 8.96 -9.61 -3.53
CA SER A 133 9.38 -10.94 -3.99
C SER A 133 9.08 -11.16 -5.47
N TYR A 134 9.55 -12.28 -6.00
CA TYR A 134 9.28 -12.69 -7.38
C TYR A 134 7.90 -13.33 -7.52
N GLY A 135 7.20 -13.01 -8.61
CA GLY A 135 5.89 -13.61 -8.92
C GLY A 135 4.92 -13.47 -7.75
N VAL A 136 4.29 -14.56 -7.35
CA VAL A 136 3.29 -14.59 -6.27
C VAL A 136 3.88 -14.59 -4.85
N GLY A 137 5.20 -14.62 -4.68
CA GLY A 137 5.82 -14.66 -3.35
C GLY A 137 7.16 -15.41 -3.32
N GLY A 138 7.79 -15.66 -4.47
CA GLY A 138 9.05 -16.40 -4.56
C GLY A 138 10.22 -15.64 -3.93
N ILE A 139 10.91 -16.29 -2.98
CA ILE A 139 12.12 -15.80 -2.31
C ILE A 139 13.24 -16.83 -2.55
N PRO A 140 14.45 -16.41 -2.93
CA PRO A 140 15.58 -17.32 -3.07
C PRO A 140 15.94 -18.03 -1.76
N PHE A 141 16.13 -19.35 -1.79
CA PHE A 141 16.38 -20.15 -0.61
C PHE A 141 17.52 -21.19 -0.75
N ALA A 142 18.24 -21.15 -1.87
CA ALA A 142 19.31 -22.11 -2.17
C ALA A 142 20.69 -21.48 -2.11
N ASP A 143 21.65 -22.26 -1.60
CA ASP A 143 23.08 -21.95 -1.56
C ASP A 143 23.38 -20.56 -0.91
N GLU A 144 24.31 -19.83 -1.50
CA GLU A 144 24.70 -18.48 -1.03
C GLU A 144 23.57 -17.43 -1.09
N ARG A 145 22.42 -17.79 -1.70
CA ARG A 145 21.24 -16.91 -1.83
C ARG A 145 20.11 -17.32 -0.90
N ASN A 146 20.42 -17.95 0.22
CA ASN A 146 19.42 -18.40 1.17
C ASN A 146 18.90 -17.24 2.05
N PHE A 147 17.86 -16.57 1.59
CA PHE A 147 17.18 -15.53 2.36
C PHE A 147 16.50 -16.06 3.62
N LEU A 148 16.06 -17.32 3.65
CA LEU A 148 15.33 -17.87 4.78
C LEU A 148 16.16 -17.91 6.07
N GLU A 149 17.46 -18.21 5.98
CA GLU A 149 18.34 -18.19 7.15
C GLU A 149 18.48 -16.79 7.75
N LYS A 150 18.51 -15.75 6.90
CA LYS A 150 18.59 -14.36 7.35
C LYS A 150 17.27 -13.83 7.92
N LEU A 151 16.12 -14.36 7.51
CA LEU A 151 14.82 -14.01 8.11
C LEU A 151 14.77 -14.36 9.59
N GLU A 152 15.45 -15.45 10.01
CA GLU A 152 15.56 -15.78 11.43
C GLU A 152 16.33 -14.72 12.23
N CYS A 153 17.33 -14.07 11.63
CA CYS A 153 18.06 -12.98 12.25
C CYS A 153 17.15 -11.74 12.44
N LEU A 154 16.35 -11.38 11.42
CA LEU A 154 15.37 -10.31 11.53
C LEU A 154 14.38 -10.55 12.67
N ASN A 155 13.85 -11.77 12.77
CA ASN A 155 12.94 -12.15 13.85
C ASN A 155 13.56 -12.00 15.24
N ARG A 156 14.78 -12.48 15.43
CA ARG A 156 15.49 -12.33 16.70
C ARG A 156 15.67 -10.88 17.12
N LYS A 157 15.84 -9.98 16.15
CA LYS A 157 15.95 -8.53 16.36
C LYS A 157 14.59 -7.82 16.38
N LYS A 158 13.47 -8.57 16.30
CA LYS A 158 12.10 -8.06 16.30
C LYS A 158 11.79 -7.12 15.13
N CYS A 159 12.53 -7.22 14.02
CA CYS A 159 12.23 -6.50 12.80
C CYS A 159 11.01 -7.16 12.12
N ILE A 160 9.98 -6.40 11.85
CA ILE A 160 8.77 -6.89 11.17
C ILE A 160 9.08 -7.15 9.70
N VAL A 161 8.71 -8.33 9.22
CA VAL A 161 8.93 -8.71 7.82
C VAL A 161 7.60 -8.90 7.12
N VAL A 162 7.39 -8.16 6.03
CA VAL A 162 6.21 -8.28 5.18
C VAL A 162 6.63 -8.75 3.79
N ILE A 163 6.02 -9.84 3.33
CA ILE A 163 6.22 -10.33 1.97
C ILE A 163 5.15 -9.73 1.07
N ALA A 164 5.59 -9.02 0.05
CA ALA A 164 4.80 -8.46 -1.03
C ALA A 164 5.28 -9.01 -2.37
N THR A 165 4.68 -8.57 -3.46
CA THR A 165 5.11 -8.93 -4.81
C THR A 165 5.57 -7.71 -5.62
N GLN A 166 6.49 -7.93 -6.56
CA GLN A 166 6.87 -6.93 -7.57
C GLN A 166 5.80 -6.76 -8.64
N VAL A 167 4.90 -7.73 -8.75
CA VAL A 167 3.82 -7.72 -9.75
C VAL A 167 2.74 -6.76 -9.26
N MET A 168 2.32 -5.88 -10.14
CA MET A 168 1.43 -4.76 -9.77
C MET A 168 0.00 -5.23 -9.47
N LEU A 169 -0.46 -6.25 -10.19
CA LEU A 169 -1.83 -6.76 -10.11
C LEU A 169 -1.86 -8.16 -9.49
N GLU A 170 -3.02 -8.54 -8.94
CA GLU A 170 -3.34 -9.84 -8.33
C GLU A 170 -2.75 -10.04 -6.92
N GLY A 171 -1.65 -9.38 -6.58
CA GLY A 171 -1.07 -9.47 -5.23
C GLY A 171 -0.16 -10.67 -5.01
N SER A 172 0.18 -10.95 -3.75
CA SER A 172 1.05 -12.04 -3.33
C SER A 172 0.24 -13.19 -2.71
N ASP A 173 0.68 -14.43 -2.97
CA ASP A 173 0.17 -15.64 -2.35
C ASP A 173 1.36 -16.57 -2.03
N VAL A 174 2.00 -16.31 -0.89
CA VAL A 174 3.21 -17.00 -0.46
C VAL A 174 2.93 -18.47 -0.12
N GLU A 175 1.70 -18.77 0.30
CA GLU A 175 1.29 -20.12 0.74
C GLU A 175 1.15 -21.12 -0.43
N LEU A 176 1.08 -20.65 -1.66
CA LEU A 176 1.08 -21.50 -2.85
C LEU A 176 2.33 -22.39 -2.97
N TYR A 177 3.44 -21.99 -2.34
CA TYR A 177 4.68 -22.76 -2.34
C TYR A 177 4.98 -23.32 -0.95
N GLU A 178 5.32 -24.61 -0.87
CA GLU A 178 5.66 -25.32 0.40
C GLU A 178 6.75 -24.58 1.20
N VAL A 179 7.72 -24.00 0.52
CA VAL A 179 8.80 -23.20 1.12
C VAL A 179 8.26 -21.92 1.74
N GLY A 180 7.34 -21.25 1.07
CA GLY A 180 6.67 -20.04 1.56
C GLY A 180 5.81 -20.33 2.79
N PHE A 181 4.99 -21.38 2.75
CA PHE A 181 4.17 -21.82 3.88
C PHE A 181 5.02 -22.13 5.11
N ARG A 182 6.12 -22.88 4.96
CA ARG A 182 7.06 -23.16 6.05
C ARG A 182 7.72 -21.89 6.60
N ALA A 183 8.06 -20.95 5.73
CA ALA A 183 8.66 -19.68 6.14
C ALA A 183 7.66 -18.82 6.94
N MET A 184 6.41 -18.71 6.47
CA MET A 184 5.34 -17.97 7.16
C MET A 184 5.10 -18.51 8.57
N SER A 185 4.99 -19.84 8.70
CA SER A 185 4.72 -20.49 10.00
C SER A 185 5.89 -20.38 10.99
N ARG A 186 7.13 -20.38 10.48
CA ARG A 186 8.35 -20.43 11.32
C ARG A 186 8.86 -19.06 11.74
N TYR A 187 8.70 -18.03 10.88
CA TYR A 187 9.45 -16.78 11.03
C TYR A 187 8.57 -15.55 11.27
N HIS A 188 7.34 -15.70 11.78
CA HIS A 188 6.44 -14.56 12.05
C HIS A 188 6.40 -13.55 10.90
N LEU A 189 6.30 -14.03 9.67
CA LEU A 189 6.19 -13.19 8.49
C LEU A 189 4.75 -12.73 8.31
N LEU A 190 4.57 -11.53 7.77
CA LEU A 190 3.28 -11.03 7.32
C LEU A 190 3.23 -11.09 5.79
N GLN A 191 2.06 -11.41 5.25
CA GLN A 191 1.81 -11.39 3.81
C GLN A 191 0.95 -10.18 3.45
N ALA A 192 1.34 -9.48 2.40
CA ALA A 192 0.65 -8.25 1.98
C ALA A 192 -0.60 -8.52 1.14
N TYR A 193 -0.77 -9.73 0.61
CA TYR A 193 -1.85 -10.08 -0.31
C TYR A 193 -1.96 -9.07 -1.47
N ASP A 194 -3.11 -8.43 -1.62
CA ASP A 194 -3.44 -7.51 -2.70
C ASP A 194 -3.15 -6.02 -2.41
N MET A 195 -2.48 -5.74 -1.28
CA MET A 195 -2.13 -4.37 -0.89
C MET A 195 -1.14 -3.74 -1.87
N THR A 196 -1.29 -2.42 -2.09
CA THR A 196 -0.24 -1.67 -2.81
C THR A 196 1.00 -1.48 -1.94
N THR A 197 2.19 -1.41 -2.54
CA THR A 197 3.44 -1.15 -1.81
C THR A 197 3.35 0.13 -0.99
N GLU A 198 2.73 1.17 -1.53
CA GLU A 198 2.52 2.46 -0.88
C GLU A 198 1.66 2.32 0.39
N ALA A 199 0.57 1.55 0.30
CA ALA A 199 -0.29 1.29 1.46
C ALA A 199 0.41 0.44 2.52
N ILE A 200 1.17 -0.59 2.13
CA ILE A 200 1.95 -1.43 3.04
C ILE A 200 2.92 -0.56 3.85
N VAL A 201 3.75 0.23 3.17
CA VAL A 201 4.77 1.07 3.83
C VAL A 201 4.13 2.08 4.78
N ALA A 202 3.05 2.75 4.35
CA ALA A 202 2.34 3.72 5.20
C ALA A 202 1.71 3.05 6.43
N LYS A 203 1.07 1.88 6.24
CA LYS A 203 0.47 1.11 7.33
C LYS A 203 1.51 0.61 8.33
N LEU A 204 2.67 0.15 7.86
CA LEU A 204 3.77 -0.26 8.73
C LEU A 204 4.29 0.91 9.58
N MET A 205 4.52 2.07 8.99
CA MET A 205 4.97 3.27 9.73
C MET A 205 3.97 3.66 10.82
N TRP A 206 2.68 3.52 10.54
CA TRP A 206 1.62 3.78 11.52
C TRP A 206 1.58 2.72 12.63
N LEU A 207 1.62 1.43 12.29
CA LEU A 207 1.54 0.35 13.25
C LEU A 207 2.77 0.25 14.15
N LEU A 208 3.97 0.54 13.65
CA LEU A 208 5.18 0.66 14.46
C LEU A 208 5.06 1.74 15.54
N GLY A 209 4.29 2.79 15.28
CA GLY A 209 4.00 3.84 16.26
C GLY A 209 2.83 3.52 17.19
N LYS A 210 2.02 2.49 16.89
CA LYS A 210 0.79 2.16 17.60
C LYS A 210 0.90 0.90 18.46
N CYS A 211 1.55 -0.15 17.95
CA CYS A 211 1.57 -1.48 18.55
C CYS A 211 2.87 -1.72 19.34
N ASN A 212 2.75 -2.44 20.47
CA ASN A 212 3.89 -2.73 21.34
C ASN A 212 4.38 -4.19 21.24
N ASP A 213 3.59 -5.07 20.63
CA ASP A 213 3.88 -6.49 20.47
C ASP A 213 3.46 -7.01 19.10
N PHE A 214 3.99 -8.18 18.70
CA PHE A 214 3.76 -8.74 17.37
C PHE A 214 2.31 -9.20 17.18
N GLU A 215 1.65 -9.72 18.20
CA GLU A 215 0.28 -10.23 18.07
C GLU A 215 -0.71 -9.10 17.78
N SER A 216 -0.61 -8.00 18.53
CA SER A 216 -1.41 -6.80 18.27
C SER A 216 -1.07 -6.19 16.92
N PHE A 217 0.20 -6.19 16.53
CA PHE A 217 0.66 -5.71 15.23
C PHE A 217 0.06 -6.51 14.08
N GLN A 218 0.14 -7.84 14.14
CA GLN A 218 -0.41 -8.75 13.13
C GLN A 218 -1.93 -8.56 12.99
N LYS A 219 -2.65 -8.52 14.10
CA LYS A 219 -4.11 -8.29 14.10
C LYS A 219 -4.47 -6.98 13.40
N GLU A 220 -3.80 -5.89 13.75
CA GLU A 220 -4.04 -4.58 13.15
C GLU A 220 -3.58 -4.51 11.68
N PHE A 221 -2.51 -5.20 11.33
CA PHE A 221 -2.05 -5.28 9.95
C PHE A 221 -3.10 -5.91 9.03
N TYR A 222 -3.76 -6.98 9.49
CA TYR A 222 -4.82 -7.65 8.75
C TYR A 222 -6.22 -7.03 8.96
N THR A 223 -6.34 -5.99 9.76
CA THR A 223 -7.56 -5.20 9.85
C THR A 223 -7.60 -4.20 8.69
N PRO A 224 -8.57 -4.30 7.74
CA PRO A 224 -8.62 -3.42 6.59
C PRO A 224 -8.80 -1.95 6.98
N VAL A 225 -8.03 -1.07 6.35
CA VAL A 225 -8.15 0.39 6.47
C VAL A 225 -8.45 0.96 5.10
N SER A 226 -9.65 1.51 4.91
CA SER A 226 -10.05 2.10 3.63
C SER A 226 -9.81 1.14 2.44
N CYS A 227 -10.22 -0.11 2.58
CA CYS A 227 -10.06 -1.17 1.57
C CYS A 227 -8.61 -1.40 1.11
N ASP A 228 -7.61 -1.14 1.96
CA ASP A 228 -6.20 -1.39 1.64
C ASP A 228 -5.90 -2.89 1.46
N LEU A 229 -6.72 -3.76 2.03
CA LEU A 229 -6.68 -5.20 1.94
C LEU A 229 -8.08 -5.73 1.64
N LEU A 230 -8.24 -6.55 0.62
CA LEU A 230 -9.45 -7.34 0.38
C LEU A 230 -9.28 -8.68 1.10
N ARG A 231 -10.25 -9.03 1.94
CA ARG A 231 -10.29 -10.37 2.54
C ARG A 231 -10.77 -11.36 1.49
N CYS A 232 -9.95 -12.35 1.14
CA CYS A 232 -10.47 -13.60 0.61
C CYS A 232 -11.09 -14.34 1.79
N GLU A 233 -12.42 -14.49 1.78
CA GLU A 233 -13.14 -15.38 2.69
C GLU A 233 -12.86 -16.83 2.31
#